data_2c1435b6c9000158036f69abf01d6ef4
#
_entry.id   2c1435b6c9000158036f69abf01d6ef4
#
_cell.length_a   1.000
_cell.length_b   1.000
_cell.length_c   1.000
_cell.angle_alpha   90.00
_cell.angle_beta   90.00
_cell.angle_gamma   90.00
#
_symmetry.space_group_name_H-M   'P 1'
#
loop_
_entity.id
_entity.type
_entity.pdbx_description
1 polymer ?
#
loop_
_entity_poly.entity_id
_entity_poly.type
_entity_poly.pdbx_seq_one_letter_code
_entity_poly.pdbx_strand_id
1 'polypeptide(L)'
;IYLFILFFLASCSSVPKYPQNACKIFGQNYLWYKSVKKSSEKYGAPIHIILAFVNKESGFNRWAKPKRQKIFKIIPYKRPSTSFGYSQAVKGTWEQYKNETNNPLALRSRFKDSVMFIGWYINKTNKINKIPFNDAYRQYLNYYLGWKSYSKKKYKTDKKSIILAKKVEKQSKIYKNQLKECQKALNRNKYIIF
;
A
#
# COMPACT_ATOMS: atom_id res chain seq x y z
N ILE A 1 -44.34 4.30 20.97
CA ILE A 1 -43.52 4.30 19.74
C ILE A 1 -42.07 4.48 20.19
N TYR A 2 -41.29 3.38 20.32
CA TYR A 2 -39.88 3.44 20.67
C TYR A 2 -39.07 3.66 19.41
N LEU A 3 -38.43 4.83 19.28
CA LEU A 3 -37.53 5.21 18.21
C LEU A 3 -36.17 4.56 18.50
N PHE A 4 -35.85 3.42 17.83
CA PHE A 4 -34.53 2.77 17.87
C PHE A 4 -33.54 3.61 17.07
N ILE A 5 -32.79 4.48 17.74
CA ILE A 5 -31.67 5.21 17.14
C ILE A 5 -30.51 4.20 17.01
N LEU A 6 -30.34 3.65 15.81
CA LEU A 6 -29.16 2.88 15.40
C LEU A 6 -27.96 3.83 15.32
N PHE A 7 -27.15 3.86 16.38
CA PHE A 7 -25.82 4.47 16.37
C PHE A 7 -24.93 3.64 15.44
N PHE A 8 -24.80 4.05 14.18
CA PHE A 8 -23.72 3.59 13.32
C PHE A 8 -22.40 4.12 13.88
N LEU A 9 -21.70 3.30 14.66
CA LEU A 9 -20.30 3.51 15.00
C LEU A 9 -19.52 3.42 13.69
N ALA A 10 -19.40 4.53 12.99
CA ALA A 10 -18.45 4.68 11.89
C ALA A 10 -17.06 4.52 12.50
N SER A 11 -16.51 3.31 12.44
CA SER A 11 -15.11 3.05 12.74
C SER A 11 -14.28 3.83 11.73
N CYS A 12 -13.99 5.09 12.05
CA CYS A 12 -13.02 5.91 11.35
C CYS A 12 -11.66 5.23 11.49
N SER A 13 -11.25 4.47 10.49
CA SER A 13 -9.86 4.02 10.36
C SER A 13 -9.00 5.28 10.19
N SER A 14 -8.55 5.82 11.32
CA SER A 14 -7.67 6.98 11.37
C SER A 14 -6.29 6.63 10.82
N VAL A 15 -5.63 7.60 10.20
CA VAL A 15 -4.22 7.50 9.83
C VAL A 15 -3.40 7.18 11.09
N PRO A 16 -2.45 6.23 11.05
CA PRO A 16 -1.64 5.90 12.22
C PRO A 16 -0.93 7.12 12.80
N LYS A 17 -0.94 7.27 14.13
CA LYS A 17 -0.25 8.37 14.82
C LYS A 17 1.25 8.38 14.55
N TYR A 18 1.86 7.20 14.39
CA TYR A 18 3.29 7.02 14.15
C TYR A 18 3.54 6.21 12.85
N PRO A 19 3.32 6.81 11.67
CA PRO A 19 3.38 6.08 10.39
C PRO A 19 4.79 5.62 10.00
N GLN A 20 5.83 6.03 10.74
CA GLN A 20 7.21 5.60 10.53
C GLN A 20 7.61 4.40 11.41
N ASN A 21 6.71 3.90 12.26
CA ASN A 21 6.98 2.79 13.16
C ASN A 21 6.03 1.62 12.92
N ALA A 22 6.55 0.53 12.37
CA ALA A 22 5.76 -0.66 12.01
C ALA A 22 5.06 -1.29 13.23
N CYS A 23 5.73 -1.37 14.38
CA CYS A 23 5.16 -1.95 15.59
C CYS A 23 3.98 -1.10 16.11
N LYS A 24 4.13 0.22 16.11
CA LYS A 24 3.04 1.14 16.53
C LYS A 24 1.88 1.14 15.55
N ILE A 25 2.14 1.05 14.23
CA ILE A 25 1.09 0.90 13.21
C ILE A 25 0.25 -0.36 13.51
N PHE A 26 0.91 -1.49 13.71
CA PHE A 26 0.23 -2.76 13.93
C PHE A 26 -0.35 -2.90 15.33
N GLY A 27 0.26 -2.28 16.35
CA GLY A 27 -0.32 -2.19 17.70
C GLY A 27 -1.60 -1.35 17.73
N GLN A 28 -1.62 -0.21 17.01
CA GLN A 28 -2.81 0.63 16.86
C GLN A 28 -3.92 -0.07 16.05
N ASN A 29 -3.56 -0.90 15.07
CA ASN A 29 -4.51 -1.61 14.22
C ASN A 29 -4.03 -3.04 13.89
N TYR A 30 -4.29 -3.97 14.81
CA TYR A 30 -3.87 -5.36 14.67
C TYR A 30 -4.47 -6.07 13.43
N LEU A 31 -5.69 -5.70 13.00
CA LEU A 31 -6.29 -6.24 11.79
C LEU A 31 -5.48 -5.89 10.53
N TRP A 32 -4.73 -4.79 10.57
CA TRP A 32 -3.82 -4.44 9.49
C TRP A 32 -2.64 -5.42 9.43
N TYR A 33 -2.08 -5.80 10.59
CA TYR A 33 -1.06 -6.83 10.64
C TYR A 33 -1.53 -8.14 10.00
N LYS A 34 -2.70 -8.63 10.43
CA LYS A 34 -3.31 -9.84 9.85
C LYS A 34 -3.47 -9.73 8.32
N SER A 35 -3.91 -8.59 7.85
CA SER A 35 -4.13 -8.34 6.42
C SER A 35 -2.83 -8.35 5.63
N VAL A 36 -1.79 -7.68 6.13
CA VAL A 36 -0.47 -7.64 5.48
C VAL A 36 0.21 -9.01 5.54
N LYS A 37 0.13 -9.70 6.68
CA LYS A 37 0.65 -11.07 6.85
C LYS A 37 -0.01 -12.03 5.84
N LYS A 38 -1.34 -12.02 5.72
CA LYS A 38 -2.07 -12.83 4.74
C LYS A 38 -1.63 -12.52 3.30
N SER A 39 -1.38 -11.25 2.98
CA SER A 39 -0.87 -10.86 1.65
C SER A 39 0.55 -11.39 1.42
N SER A 40 1.42 -11.29 2.44
CA SER A 40 2.78 -11.81 2.40
C SER A 40 2.82 -13.33 2.19
N GLU A 41 2.02 -14.07 2.93
CA GLU A 41 1.90 -15.53 2.82
C GLU A 41 1.38 -15.96 1.44
N LYS A 42 0.37 -15.26 0.91
CA LYS A 42 -0.22 -15.60 -0.39
C LYS A 42 0.68 -15.29 -1.58
N TYR A 43 1.40 -14.17 -1.54
CA TYR A 43 2.11 -13.65 -2.72
C TYR A 43 3.64 -13.61 -2.59
N GLY A 44 4.20 -13.97 -1.44
CA GLY A 44 5.65 -13.96 -1.19
C GLY A 44 6.23 -12.56 -0.92
N ALA A 45 5.41 -11.51 -0.98
CA ALA A 45 5.86 -10.14 -0.76
C ALA A 45 6.16 -9.87 0.73
N PRO A 46 7.36 -9.40 1.12
CA PRO A 46 7.69 -9.18 2.53
C PRO A 46 6.80 -8.12 3.19
N ILE A 47 6.36 -8.38 4.44
CA ILE A 47 5.48 -7.49 5.23
C ILE A 47 5.99 -6.04 5.22
N HIS A 48 7.29 -5.83 5.47
CA HIS A 48 7.91 -4.52 5.56
C HIS A 48 7.89 -3.76 4.22
N ILE A 49 7.95 -4.48 3.09
CA ILE A 49 7.87 -3.86 1.75
C ILE A 49 6.43 -3.45 1.44
N ILE A 50 5.46 -4.33 1.67
CA ILE A 50 4.04 -3.99 1.50
C ILE A 50 3.68 -2.74 2.31
N LEU A 51 4.10 -2.70 3.58
CA LEU A 51 3.84 -1.57 4.48
C LEU A 51 4.50 -0.28 3.99
N ALA A 52 5.74 -0.35 3.48
CA ALA A 52 6.46 0.79 2.93
C ALA A 52 5.78 1.35 1.67
N PHE A 53 5.18 0.49 0.84
CA PHE A 53 4.39 0.91 -0.30
C PHE A 53 3.14 1.68 0.14
N VAL A 54 2.35 1.15 1.09
CA VAL A 54 1.17 1.87 1.62
C VAL A 54 1.57 3.23 2.19
N ASN A 55 2.64 3.28 3.00
CA ASN A 55 3.14 4.54 3.56
C ASN A 55 3.48 5.55 2.46
N LYS A 56 4.20 5.11 1.43
CA LYS A 56 4.64 5.99 0.34
C LYS A 56 3.47 6.46 -0.54
N GLU A 57 2.51 5.60 -0.83
CA GLU A 57 1.41 5.89 -1.76
C GLU A 57 0.34 6.80 -1.14
N SER A 58 -0.03 6.54 0.09
CA SER A 58 -1.17 7.22 0.71
C SER A 58 -0.89 7.82 2.09
N GLY A 59 0.25 7.52 2.72
CA GLY A 59 0.45 7.80 4.15
C GLY A 59 -0.62 7.15 5.01
N PHE A 60 -1.12 5.98 4.62
CA PHE A 60 -2.22 5.26 5.26
C PHE A 60 -3.59 5.96 5.19
N ASN A 61 -3.76 6.92 4.28
CA ASN A 61 -5.06 7.57 4.07
C ASN A 61 -5.91 6.76 3.08
N ARG A 62 -7.06 6.25 3.56
CA ARG A 62 -8.01 5.45 2.76
C ARG A 62 -8.65 6.23 1.59
N TRP A 63 -8.69 7.55 1.70
CA TRP A 63 -9.32 8.44 0.72
C TRP A 63 -8.31 9.21 -0.13
N ALA A 64 -7.03 8.81 -0.05
CA ALA A 64 -5.98 9.49 -0.81
C ALA A 64 -6.31 9.51 -2.32
N LYS A 65 -6.15 10.69 -2.91
CA LYS A 65 -6.35 10.95 -4.35
C LYS A 65 -5.25 11.90 -4.84
N PRO A 66 -4.81 11.81 -6.11
CA PRO A 66 -3.93 12.82 -6.70
C PRO A 66 -4.54 14.21 -6.60
N LYS A 67 -3.73 15.21 -6.33
CA LYS A 67 -4.19 16.61 -6.35
C LYS A 67 -4.74 16.95 -7.74
N ARG A 68 -5.81 17.74 -7.81
CA ARG A 68 -6.32 18.28 -9.09
C ARG A 68 -5.30 19.22 -9.69
N GLN A 69 -5.11 19.13 -10.98
CA GLN A 69 -4.44 20.20 -11.73
C GLN A 69 -5.27 21.47 -11.64
N LYS A 70 -4.62 22.61 -11.75
CA LYS A 70 -5.30 23.91 -11.72
C LYS A 70 -5.07 24.63 -13.05
N ILE A 71 -6.14 25.16 -13.64
CA ILE A 71 -6.06 26.10 -14.76
C ILE A 71 -5.80 27.48 -14.14
N PHE A 72 -4.86 28.22 -14.73
CA PHE A 72 -4.40 29.53 -14.23
C PHE A 72 -4.00 29.52 -12.73
N LYS A 73 -3.52 28.37 -12.22
CA LYS A 73 -3.14 28.16 -10.82
C LYS A 73 -4.28 28.29 -9.79
N ILE A 74 -5.48 28.61 -10.22
CA ILE A 74 -6.63 28.93 -9.34
C ILE A 74 -7.75 27.90 -9.52
N ILE A 75 -8.22 27.66 -10.74
CA ILE A 75 -9.43 26.87 -11.01
C ILE A 75 -9.10 25.37 -10.99
N PRO A 76 -9.72 24.55 -10.09
CA PRO A 76 -9.52 23.12 -10.07
C PRO A 76 -10.00 22.46 -11.37
N TYR A 77 -9.10 21.72 -12.03
CA TYR A 77 -9.38 20.94 -13.23
C TYR A 77 -9.40 19.45 -12.93
N LYS A 78 -9.12 18.62 -13.92
CA LYS A 78 -9.09 17.15 -13.76
C LYS A 78 -7.90 16.67 -12.94
N ARG A 79 -7.98 15.43 -12.43
CA ARG A 79 -6.87 14.76 -11.77
C ARG A 79 -5.93 14.16 -12.82
N PRO A 80 -4.60 14.13 -12.58
CA PRO A 80 -3.63 13.58 -13.53
C PRO A 80 -3.73 12.07 -13.69
N SER A 81 -4.36 11.36 -12.74
CA SER A 81 -4.57 9.92 -12.82
C SER A 81 -5.83 9.49 -12.06
N THR A 82 -6.25 8.23 -12.27
CA THR A 82 -7.36 7.58 -11.57
C THR A 82 -6.93 6.89 -10.27
N SER A 83 -5.71 7.17 -9.78
CA SER A 83 -5.17 6.59 -8.53
C SER A 83 -6.07 6.90 -7.33
N PHE A 84 -6.24 5.90 -6.44
CA PHE A 84 -7.13 6.07 -5.30
C PHE A 84 -6.79 5.12 -4.15
N GLY A 85 -7.05 5.59 -2.91
CA GLY A 85 -7.03 4.79 -1.70
C GLY A 85 -5.63 4.44 -1.20
N TYR A 86 -5.53 3.42 -0.37
CA TYR A 86 -4.28 3.04 0.31
C TYR A 86 -3.13 2.69 -0.64
N SER A 87 -3.41 2.00 -1.73
CA SER A 87 -2.41 1.54 -2.70
C SER A 87 -2.18 2.51 -3.85
N GLN A 88 -2.96 3.57 -3.99
CA GLN A 88 -2.94 4.47 -5.15
C GLN A 88 -2.99 3.73 -6.50
N ALA A 89 -3.59 2.54 -6.52
CA ALA A 89 -3.80 1.79 -7.75
C ALA A 89 -4.66 2.58 -8.73
N VAL A 90 -4.24 2.65 -9.99
CA VAL A 90 -5.07 3.21 -11.08
C VAL A 90 -6.20 2.24 -11.45
N LYS A 91 -7.32 2.77 -11.98
CA LYS A 91 -8.53 1.99 -12.27
C LYS A 91 -8.24 0.74 -13.12
N GLY A 92 -7.51 0.87 -14.23
CA GLY A 92 -7.24 -0.27 -15.12
C GLY A 92 -6.46 -1.40 -14.44
N THR A 93 -5.39 -1.09 -13.69
CA THR A 93 -4.61 -2.10 -12.97
C THR A 93 -5.41 -2.72 -11.81
N TRP A 94 -6.30 -1.95 -11.18
CA TRP A 94 -7.20 -2.47 -10.15
C TRP A 94 -8.23 -3.46 -10.71
N GLU A 95 -8.84 -3.16 -11.86
CA GLU A 95 -9.75 -4.10 -12.52
C GLU A 95 -9.02 -5.37 -12.99
N GLN A 96 -7.80 -5.25 -13.52
CA GLN A 96 -6.97 -6.40 -13.83
C GLN A 96 -6.74 -7.28 -12.59
N TYR A 97 -6.39 -6.70 -11.45
CA TYR A 97 -6.25 -7.42 -10.18
C TYR A 97 -7.54 -8.15 -9.78
N LYS A 98 -8.69 -7.46 -9.84
CA LYS A 98 -9.99 -8.05 -9.49
C LYS A 98 -10.31 -9.28 -10.34
N ASN A 99 -10.09 -9.16 -11.64
CA ASN A 99 -10.36 -10.24 -12.60
C ASN A 99 -9.41 -11.43 -12.37
N GLU A 100 -8.09 -11.18 -12.25
CA GLU A 100 -7.11 -12.26 -12.08
C GLU A 100 -7.20 -12.97 -10.72
N THR A 101 -7.77 -12.31 -9.71
CA THR A 101 -7.91 -12.89 -8.35
C THR A 101 -9.33 -13.35 -8.03
N ASN A 102 -10.25 -13.23 -8.99
CA ASN A 102 -11.68 -13.50 -8.82
C ASN A 102 -12.27 -12.79 -7.59
N ASN A 103 -11.93 -11.50 -7.40
CA ASN A 103 -12.39 -10.71 -6.27
C ASN A 103 -13.09 -9.42 -6.73
N PRO A 104 -14.31 -9.52 -7.29
CA PRO A 104 -15.03 -8.38 -7.88
C PRO A 104 -15.40 -7.31 -6.85
N LEU A 105 -15.54 -7.68 -5.57
CA LEU A 105 -15.96 -6.78 -4.48
C LEU A 105 -14.79 -6.08 -3.77
N ALA A 106 -13.55 -6.21 -4.28
CA ALA A 106 -12.41 -5.52 -3.71
C ALA A 106 -12.52 -3.99 -3.85
N LEU A 107 -12.19 -3.27 -2.78
CA LEU A 107 -12.27 -1.82 -2.68
C LEU A 107 -10.90 -1.18 -2.42
N ARG A 108 -10.48 -0.21 -3.25
CA ARG A 108 -9.21 0.52 -3.08
C ARG A 108 -9.13 1.32 -1.77
N SER A 109 -10.27 1.64 -1.15
CA SER A 109 -10.37 2.31 0.17
C SER A 109 -10.36 1.33 1.35
N ARG A 110 -10.36 0.01 1.11
CA ARG A 110 -10.27 -1.00 2.16
C ARG A 110 -8.83 -1.46 2.30
N PHE A 111 -8.26 -1.33 3.51
CA PHE A 111 -6.85 -1.65 3.75
C PHE A 111 -6.49 -3.09 3.34
N LYS A 112 -7.28 -4.08 3.76
CA LYS A 112 -7.11 -5.50 3.41
C LYS A 112 -6.98 -5.71 1.90
N ASP A 113 -7.87 -5.11 1.11
CA ASP A 113 -7.88 -5.30 -0.33
C ASP A 113 -6.69 -4.61 -1.00
N SER A 114 -6.32 -3.44 -0.49
CA SER A 114 -5.16 -2.68 -0.99
C SER A 114 -3.82 -3.37 -0.73
N VAL A 115 -3.64 -3.99 0.44
CA VAL A 115 -2.39 -4.75 0.71
C VAL A 115 -2.34 -6.06 -0.05
N MET A 116 -3.49 -6.71 -0.30
CA MET A 116 -3.58 -7.87 -1.18
C MET A 116 -3.22 -7.49 -2.63
N PHE A 117 -3.68 -6.34 -3.12
CA PHE A 117 -3.29 -5.80 -4.42
C PHE A 117 -1.78 -5.55 -4.51
N ILE A 118 -1.18 -4.91 -3.49
CA ILE A 118 0.27 -4.66 -3.47
C ILE A 118 1.05 -5.97 -3.52
N GLY A 119 0.66 -6.96 -2.72
CA GLY A 119 1.29 -8.29 -2.75
C GLY A 119 1.19 -8.96 -4.12
N TRP A 120 -0.01 -8.95 -4.73
CA TRP A 120 -0.22 -9.45 -6.09
C TRP A 120 0.67 -8.71 -7.12
N TYR A 121 0.78 -7.39 -7.02
CA TYR A 121 1.59 -6.60 -7.94
C TYR A 121 3.09 -6.94 -7.82
N ILE A 122 3.60 -7.08 -6.59
CA ILE A 122 4.99 -7.50 -6.30
C ILE A 122 5.24 -8.91 -6.86
N ASN A 123 4.30 -9.84 -6.68
CA ASN A 123 4.40 -11.19 -7.25
C ASN A 123 4.45 -11.15 -8.78
N LYS A 124 3.58 -10.36 -9.42
CA LYS A 124 3.65 -10.18 -10.88
C LYS A 124 4.94 -9.53 -11.34
N THR A 125 5.46 -8.58 -10.59
CA THR A 125 6.76 -7.95 -10.88
C THR A 125 7.89 -8.99 -10.88
N ASN A 126 7.88 -9.91 -9.91
CA ASN A 126 8.83 -11.02 -9.87
C ASN A 126 8.68 -11.93 -11.10
N LYS A 127 7.45 -12.29 -11.47
CA LYS A 127 7.17 -13.16 -12.62
C LYS A 127 7.57 -12.52 -13.96
N ILE A 128 7.24 -11.24 -14.16
CA ILE A 128 7.41 -10.52 -15.43
C ILE A 128 8.85 -10.04 -15.62
N ASN A 129 9.37 -9.32 -14.64
CA ASN A 129 10.66 -8.63 -14.74
C ASN A 129 11.76 -9.30 -13.90
N LYS A 130 11.49 -10.49 -13.32
CA LYS A 130 12.45 -11.29 -12.53
C LYS A 130 13.07 -10.51 -11.35
N ILE A 131 12.32 -9.58 -10.77
CA ILE A 131 12.78 -8.79 -9.62
C ILE A 131 12.57 -9.58 -8.33
N PRO A 132 13.60 -9.79 -7.50
CA PRO A 132 13.46 -10.47 -6.22
C PRO A 132 12.43 -9.80 -5.30
N PHE A 133 11.71 -10.60 -4.51
CA PHE A 133 10.69 -10.11 -3.58
C PHE A 133 11.23 -9.12 -2.55
N ASN A 134 12.48 -9.30 -2.12
CA ASN A 134 13.15 -8.48 -1.11
C ASN A 134 13.82 -7.21 -1.66
N ASP A 135 13.78 -6.98 -2.97
CA ASP A 135 14.32 -5.78 -3.60
C ASP A 135 13.28 -4.66 -3.65
N ALA A 136 13.08 -3.99 -2.53
CA ALA A 136 12.11 -2.91 -2.41
C ALA A 136 12.31 -1.78 -3.44
N TYR A 137 13.56 -1.47 -3.79
CA TYR A 137 13.89 -0.41 -4.75
C TYR A 137 13.37 -0.73 -6.15
N ARG A 138 13.76 -1.88 -6.72
CA ARG A 138 13.32 -2.27 -8.07
C ARG A 138 11.85 -2.67 -8.12
N GLN A 139 11.31 -3.26 -7.05
CA GLN A 139 9.88 -3.52 -6.91
C GLN A 139 9.06 -2.23 -7.00
N TYR A 140 9.50 -1.16 -6.30
CA TYR A 140 8.79 0.11 -6.35
C TYR A 140 8.95 0.86 -7.67
N LEU A 141 10.10 0.76 -8.34
CA LEU A 141 10.25 1.29 -9.72
C LEU A 141 9.23 0.68 -10.66
N ASN A 142 9.02 -0.65 -10.59
CA ASN A 142 7.97 -1.34 -11.36
C ASN A 142 6.57 -0.85 -10.99
N TYR A 143 6.31 -0.65 -9.70
CA TYR A 143 5.01 -0.18 -9.22
C TYR A 143 4.67 1.23 -9.73
N TYR A 144 5.64 2.12 -9.69
CA TYR A 144 5.48 3.52 -10.07
C TYR A 144 5.38 3.72 -11.59
N LEU A 145 6.19 3.01 -12.37
CA LEU A 145 6.29 3.18 -13.83
C LEU A 145 5.41 2.21 -14.62
N GLY A 146 5.02 1.10 -14.01
CA GLY A 146 4.42 -0.05 -14.67
C GLY A 146 5.47 -0.98 -15.31
N TRP A 147 5.14 -2.27 -15.40
CA TRP A 147 6.06 -3.34 -15.82
C TRP A 147 6.70 -3.08 -17.19
N LYS A 148 5.89 -2.67 -18.19
CA LYS A 148 6.37 -2.36 -19.56
C LYS A 148 7.34 -1.18 -19.61
N SER A 149 7.10 -0.13 -18.83
CA SER A 149 8.00 1.03 -18.78
C SER A 149 9.31 0.70 -18.07
N TYR A 150 9.23 -0.12 -17.01
CA TYR A 150 10.42 -0.62 -16.33
C TYR A 150 11.29 -1.49 -17.24
N SER A 151 10.71 -2.49 -17.95
CA SER A 151 11.46 -3.36 -18.87
C SER A 151 12.14 -2.58 -19.98
N LYS A 152 11.53 -1.47 -20.43
CA LYS A 152 12.13 -0.50 -21.37
C LYS A 152 13.15 0.45 -20.72
N LYS A 153 13.53 0.21 -19.45
CA LYS A 153 14.53 0.98 -18.69
C LYS A 153 14.21 2.47 -18.57
N LYS A 154 12.93 2.90 -18.68
CA LYS A 154 12.54 4.32 -18.59
C LYS A 154 12.91 4.97 -17.25
N TYR A 155 13.09 4.19 -16.20
CA TYR A 155 13.56 4.69 -14.89
C TYR A 155 14.95 5.35 -14.96
N LYS A 156 15.81 5.02 -15.95
CA LYS A 156 17.16 5.61 -16.05
C LYS A 156 17.14 7.11 -16.25
N THR A 157 16.11 7.64 -16.92
CA THR A 157 15.93 9.07 -17.19
C THR A 157 14.92 9.74 -16.25
N ASP A 158 14.13 8.98 -15.51
CA ASP A 158 13.15 9.50 -14.56
C ASP A 158 13.74 9.64 -13.15
N LYS A 159 14.41 10.77 -12.92
CA LYS A 159 14.99 11.13 -11.60
C LYS A 159 13.96 11.03 -10.47
N LYS A 160 12.68 11.35 -10.74
CA LYS A 160 11.63 11.32 -9.73
C LYS A 160 11.36 9.89 -9.27
N SER A 161 11.20 8.94 -10.18
CA SER A 161 10.97 7.54 -9.82
C SER A 161 12.13 6.96 -9.00
N ILE A 162 13.37 7.30 -9.34
CA ILE A 162 14.58 6.90 -8.62
C ILE A 162 14.54 7.41 -7.17
N ILE A 163 14.27 8.71 -6.97
CA ILE A 163 14.20 9.33 -5.65
C ILE A 163 13.10 8.66 -4.79
N LEU A 164 11.93 8.42 -5.40
CA LEU A 164 10.81 7.79 -4.70
C LEU A 164 11.14 6.35 -4.31
N ALA A 165 11.74 5.58 -5.21
CA ALA A 165 12.14 4.20 -4.94
C ALA A 165 13.19 4.09 -3.83
N LYS A 166 14.18 4.99 -3.80
CA LYS A 166 15.15 5.09 -2.68
C LYS A 166 14.49 5.39 -1.33
N LYS A 167 13.46 6.26 -1.31
CA LYS A 167 12.68 6.54 -0.09
C LYS A 167 11.93 5.30 0.41
N VAL A 168 11.32 4.55 -0.50
CA VAL A 168 10.61 3.29 -0.17
C VAL A 168 11.60 2.24 0.34
N GLU A 169 12.74 2.08 -0.31
CA GLU A 169 13.78 1.16 0.15
C GLU A 169 14.26 1.50 1.56
N LYS A 170 14.57 2.78 1.83
CA LYS A 170 14.97 3.25 3.17
C LYS A 170 13.90 2.93 4.21
N GLN A 171 12.65 3.28 3.95
CA GLN A 171 11.53 3.03 4.86
C GLN A 171 11.28 1.54 5.09
N SER A 172 11.40 0.73 4.05
CA SER A 172 11.28 -0.73 4.11
C SER A 172 12.35 -1.33 5.04
N LYS A 173 13.61 -0.87 4.97
CA LYS A 173 14.70 -1.29 5.87
C LYS A 173 14.39 -0.92 7.33
N ILE A 174 13.87 0.27 7.58
CA ILE A 174 13.45 0.71 8.92
C ILE A 174 12.35 -0.23 9.46
N TYR A 175 11.29 -0.46 8.70
CA TYR A 175 10.20 -1.35 9.09
C TYR A 175 10.67 -2.79 9.31
N LYS A 176 11.60 -3.29 8.47
CA LYS A 176 12.20 -4.62 8.63
C LYS A 176 12.88 -4.77 10.00
N ASN A 177 13.65 -3.77 10.41
CA ASN A 177 14.35 -3.82 11.70
C ASN A 177 13.37 -3.73 12.88
N GLN A 178 12.40 -2.83 12.83
CA GLN A 178 11.35 -2.71 13.86
C GLN A 178 10.54 -4.01 14.04
N LEU A 179 10.20 -4.67 12.93
CA LEU A 179 9.45 -5.94 12.99
C LEU A 179 10.21 -7.06 13.68
N LYS A 180 11.56 -7.06 13.70
CA LYS A 180 12.34 -8.05 14.46
C LYS A 180 11.97 -8.01 15.95
N GLU A 181 11.63 -6.83 16.48
CA GLU A 181 11.29 -6.64 17.89
C GLU A 181 9.86 -7.07 18.21
N CYS A 182 8.88 -6.75 17.38
CA CYS A 182 7.46 -6.92 17.70
C CYS A 182 6.76 -8.09 16.96
N GLN A 183 7.32 -8.61 15.90
CA GLN A 183 6.62 -9.59 15.05
C GLN A 183 6.27 -10.88 15.79
N LYS A 184 7.14 -11.35 16.71
CA LYS A 184 6.87 -12.53 17.55
C LYS A 184 5.63 -12.35 18.41
N ALA A 185 5.46 -11.17 19.00
CA ALA A 185 4.31 -10.83 19.82
C ALA A 185 3.04 -10.64 18.95
N LEU A 186 3.16 -9.98 17.79
CA LEU A 186 2.07 -9.84 16.82
C LEU A 186 1.57 -11.21 16.31
N ASN A 187 2.47 -12.19 16.12
CA ASN A 187 2.09 -13.54 15.72
C ASN A 187 1.31 -14.31 16.80
N ARG A 188 1.54 -14.00 18.08
CA ARG A 188 0.89 -14.69 19.22
C ARG A 188 -0.50 -14.17 19.56
N ASN A 189 -1.10 -13.30 18.74
CA ASN A 189 -2.41 -12.66 19.04
C ASN A 189 -2.46 -11.88 20.37
N LYS A 190 -1.33 -11.57 21.01
CA LYS A 190 -1.34 -10.76 22.22
C LYS A 190 -1.61 -9.30 21.82
N TYR A 191 -2.62 -8.69 22.44
CA TYR A 191 -2.83 -7.25 22.38
C TYR A 191 -1.60 -6.58 22.98
N ILE A 192 -0.76 -6.02 22.10
CA ILE A 192 0.47 -5.36 22.52
C ILE A 192 0.16 -3.87 22.51
N ILE A 193 0.01 -3.31 23.69
CA ILE A 193 0.02 -1.87 23.91
C ILE A 193 1.50 -1.47 23.83
N PHE A 194 1.89 -0.78 22.76
CA PHE A 194 3.20 -0.13 22.63
C PHE A 194 3.07 1.36 22.85
#